data_61808a31aa7fc76c46a3fd6cb53372bb
#
_entry.id   61808a31aa7fc76c46a3fd6cb53372bb
#
_cell.length_a   1.000
_cell.length_b   1.000
_cell.length_c   1.000
_cell.angle_alpha   90.00
_cell.angle_beta   90.00
_cell.angle_gamma   90.00
#
_symmetry.space_group_name_H-M   'P 1'
#
loop_
_entity.id
_entity.type
_entity.pdbx_description
1 polymer ?
#
loop_
_entity_poly.entity_id
_entity_poly.type
_entity_poly.pdbx_seq_one_letter_code
_entity_poly.pdbx_strand_id
1 'polypeptide(L)'
;MSSQRLLFGTIDSFLIWRLTKGEVHATDATNASRTMIYNISSNKWDDTILKLFKIKKHILPEVKDCSDDYGYTDPSITGKSIPITGVVGDQQAATIGQCCFEPGSLKSTYGTGAFILLNTGSRKIYSKNRLLTTIGYRLNGKTTYALEGSIFIAGAGVQWIRDRMKFVKNASETEKIIKSLKDNSGIYIVPAFTGIGAPYWNANARGVLSGITRDTGPKEIVRAIIESVVYQTNDLFEAMKHDGLRPKIVKVDGGMVMNLSLIHI
;
A
#
# COMPACT_ATOMS: atom_id res chain seq x y z
N MET A 1 -30.99 -25.83 -17.42
CA MET A 1 -29.91 -25.46 -16.50
C MET A 1 -29.60 -24.00 -16.73
N SER A 2 -29.98 -23.12 -15.80
CA SER A 2 -29.67 -21.70 -15.89
C SER A 2 -28.15 -21.53 -15.85
N SER A 3 -27.56 -20.99 -16.90
CA SER A 3 -26.16 -20.61 -16.87
C SER A 3 -25.99 -19.61 -15.74
N GLN A 4 -25.41 -20.04 -14.63
CA GLN A 4 -24.98 -19.12 -13.57
C GLN A 4 -24.09 -18.06 -14.22
N ARG A 5 -24.54 -16.80 -14.21
CA ARG A 5 -23.74 -15.69 -14.70
C ARG A 5 -22.59 -15.52 -13.72
N LEU A 6 -21.41 -15.95 -14.12
CA LEU A 6 -20.18 -15.66 -13.39
C LEU A 6 -19.88 -14.17 -13.59
N LEU A 7 -19.65 -13.45 -12.49
CA LEU A 7 -19.14 -12.08 -12.48
C LEU A 7 -17.78 -12.07 -11.77
N PHE A 8 -16.88 -11.25 -12.25
CA PHE A 8 -15.59 -10.97 -11.62
C PHE A 8 -15.67 -9.64 -10.86
N GLY A 9 -14.96 -9.56 -9.76
CA GLY A 9 -14.82 -8.29 -9.02
C GLY A 9 -13.70 -8.36 -8.01
N THR A 10 -13.14 -7.20 -7.72
CA THR A 10 -12.34 -6.93 -6.51
C THR A 10 -13.27 -6.82 -5.31
N ILE A 11 -12.72 -6.63 -4.12
CA ILE A 11 -13.53 -6.60 -2.88
C ILE A 11 -14.58 -5.49 -2.88
N ASP A 12 -14.26 -4.34 -3.46
CA ASP A 12 -15.18 -3.21 -3.62
C ASP A 12 -16.39 -3.57 -4.49
N SER A 13 -16.15 -4.23 -5.65
CA SER A 13 -17.23 -4.72 -6.51
C SER A 13 -18.14 -5.69 -5.78
N PHE A 14 -17.57 -6.60 -4.97
CA PHE A 14 -18.35 -7.51 -4.14
C PHE A 14 -19.19 -6.77 -3.11
N LEU A 15 -18.61 -5.77 -2.44
CA LEU A 15 -19.33 -4.96 -1.45
C LEU A 15 -20.46 -4.15 -2.08
N ILE A 16 -20.21 -3.48 -3.21
CA ILE A 16 -21.23 -2.74 -3.95
C ILE A 16 -22.36 -3.69 -4.36
N TRP A 17 -22.03 -4.82 -4.97
CA TRP A 17 -23.00 -5.81 -5.42
C TRP A 17 -23.86 -6.33 -4.25
N ARG A 18 -23.26 -6.61 -3.11
CA ARG A 18 -23.98 -7.03 -1.89
C ARG A 18 -24.85 -5.94 -1.34
N LEU A 19 -24.33 -4.72 -1.21
CA LEU A 19 -25.07 -3.58 -0.64
C LEU A 19 -26.25 -3.15 -1.52
N THR A 20 -26.12 -3.25 -2.82
CA THR A 20 -27.18 -2.95 -3.80
C THR A 20 -28.05 -4.16 -4.13
N LYS A 21 -27.91 -5.30 -3.41
CA LYS A 21 -28.63 -6.55 -3.63
C LYS A 21 -28.55 -7.08 -5.06
N GLY A 22 -27.41 -6.88 -5.70
CA GLY A 22 -27.11 -7.39 -7.03
C GLY A 22 -27.48 -6.45 -8.19
N GLU A 23 -27.91 -5.25 -7.91
CA GLU A 23 -28.30 -4.27 -8.93
C GLU A 23 -27.10 -3.63 -9.64
N VAL A 24 -26.01 -3.38 -8.87
CA VAL A 24 -24.82 -2.69 -9.42
C VAL A 24 -23.60 -3.60 -9.39
N HIS A 25 -22.97 -3.76 -10.55
CA HIS A 25 -21.69 -4.45 -10.73
C HIS A 25 -20.66 -3.47 -11.26
N ALA A 26 -20.01 -2.76 -10.35
CA ALA A 26 -19.05 -1.70 -10.65
C ALA A 26 -17.82 -1.80 -9.77
N THR A 27 -16.76 -1.12 -10.18
CA THR A 27 -15.51 -0.87 -9.44
C THR A 27 -15.04 0.54 -9.73
N ASP A 28 -14.11 1.06 -8.96
CA ASP A 28 -13.46 2.32 -9.30
C ASP A 28 -12.12 2.11 -10.04
N ALA A 29 -11.58 3.19 -10.61
CA ALA A 29 -10.34 3.14 -11.38
C ALA A 29 -9.13 2.70 -10.54
N THR A 30 -9.11 3.01 -9.23
CA THR A 30 -8.00 2.64 -8.35
C THR A 30 -7.98 1.14 -8.08
N ASN A 31 -9.11 0.52 -7.76
CA ASN A 31 -9.24 -0.92 -7.59
C ASN A 31 -9.00 -1.65 -8.92
N ALA A 32 -9.57 -1.17 -10.02
CA ALA A 32 -9.34 -1.73 -11.34
C ALA A 32 -7.85 -1.78 -11.69
N SER A 33 -7.08 -0.73 -11.37
CA SER A 33 -5.64 -0.65 -11.62
C SER A 33 -4.82 -1.73 -10.91
N ARG A 34 -5.36 -2.39 -9.87
CA ARG A 34 -4.68 -3.44 -9.11
C ARG A 34 -4.86 -4.84 -9.71
N THR A 35 -5.71 -4.97 -10.73
CA THR A 35 -6.08 -6.28 -11.30
C THR A 35 -5.08 -6.84 -12.32
N MET A 36 -4.12 -6.03 -12.77
CA MET A 36 -3.17 -6.31 -13.86
C MET A 36 -3.83 -6.54 -15.24
N ILE A 37 -5.14 -6.41 -15.36
CA ILE A 37 -5.88 -6.52 -16.62
C ILE A 37 -6.54 -5.19 -17.04
N TYR A 38 -6.32 -4.14 -16.26
CA TYR A 38 -6.78 -2.77 -16.53
C TYR A 38 -5.61 -1.93 -17.04
N ASN A 39 -5.81 -1.31 -18.21
CA ASN A 39 -4.80 -0.44 -18.82
C ASN A 39 -4.92 0.98 -18.25
N ILE A 40 -4.00 1.34 -17.36
CA ILE A 40 -3.97 2.67 -16.70
C ILE A 40 -3.71 3.83 -17.68
N SER A 41 -3.26 3.55 -18.91
CA SER A 41 -3.02 4.58 -19.91
C SER A 41 -4.30 4.95 -20.67
N SER A 42 -5.08 3.94 -21.05
CA SER A 42 -6.35 4.12 -21.77
C SER A 42 -7.55 4.24 -20.82
N ASN A 43 -7.36 3.96 -19.53
CA ASN A 43 -8.42 3.85 -18.51
C ASN A 43 -9.53 2.87 -18.92
N LYS A 44 -9.13 1.71 -19.43
CA LYS A 44 -10.05 0.64 -19.89
C LYS A 44 -9.47 -0.74 -19.55
N TRP A 45 -10.34 -1.73 -19.49
CA TRP A 45 -9.93 -3.12 -19.50
C TRP A 45 -9.10 -3.39 -20.75
N ASP A 46 -7.95 -4.04 -20.64
CA ASP A 46 -7.01 -4.26 -21.75
C ASP A 46 -7.43 -5.45 -22.59
N ASP A 47 -7.97 -5.20 -23.79
CA ASP A 47 -8.48 -6.24 -24.67
C ASP A 47 -7.41 -7.25 -25.10
N THR A 48 -6.12 -6.84 -25.17
CA THR A 48 -5.01 -7.73 -25.49
C THR A 48 -4.75 -8.73 -24.36
N ILE A 49 -4.71 -8.22 -23.11
CA ILE A 49 -4.52 -9.05 -21.91
C ILE A 49 -5.73 -9.96 -21.71
N LEU A 50 -6.94 -9.44 -21.86
CA LEU A 50 -8.17 -10.25 -21.75
C LEU A 50 -8.19 -11.40 -22.76
N LYS A 51 -7.78 -11.14 -24.00
CA LYS A 51 -7.66 -12.18 -25.04
C LYS A 51 -6.61 -13.23 -24.68
N LEU A 52 -5.44 -12.80 -24.19
CA LEU A 52 -4.35 -13.69 -23.77
C LEU A 52 -4.80 -14.67 -22.68
N PHE A 53 -5.50 -14.17 -21.67
CA PHE A 53 -6.01 -14.98 -20.54
C PHE A 53 -7.39 -15.58 -20.80
N LYS A 54 -7.98 -15.40 -21.98
CA LYS A 54 -9.33 -15.89 -22.35
C LYS A 54 -10.42 -15.38 -21.40
N ILE A 55 -10.27 -14.17 -20.87
CA ILE A 55 -11.25 -13.52 -19.99
C ILE A 55 -12.30 -12.83 -20.85
N LYS A 56 -13.56 -13.14 -20.56
CA LYS A 56 -14.69 -12.52 -21.28
C LYS A 56 -15.02 -11.16 -20.68
N LYS A 57 -15.03 -10.10 -21.49
CA LYS A 57 -15.22 -8.72 -21.02
C LYS A 57 -16.53 -8.48 -20.27
N HIS A 58 -17.59 -9.22 -20.63
CA HIS A 58 -18.91 -9.06 -19.99
C HIS A 58 -19.00 -9.54 -18.54
N ILE A 59 -17.97 -10.26 -18.04
CA ILE A 59 -17.92 -10.65 -16.63
C ILE A 59 -17.24 -9.58 -15.77
N LEU A 60 -16.61 -8.58 -16.37
CA LEU A 60 -15.87 -7.53 -15.66
C LEU A 60 -16.80 -6.40 -15.24
N PRO A 61 -16.55 -5.76 -14.07
CA PRO A 61 -17.36 -4.65 -13.60
C PRO A 61 -17.17 -3.39 -14.47
N GLU A 62 -18.18 -2.53 -14.46
CA GLU A 62 -18.05 -1.17 -14.97
C GLU A 62 -17.02 -0.41 -14.14
N VAL A 63 -16.10 0.33 -14.79
CA VAL A 63 -15.07 1.10 -14.08
C VAL A 63 -15.46 2.58 -14.01
N LYS A 64 -15.78 3.04 -12.81
CA LYS A 64 -16.23 4.41 -12.52
C LYS A 64 -15.12 5.25 -11.88
N ASP A 65 -15.39 6.54 -11.69
CA ASP A 65 -14.53 7.45 -10.94
C ASP A 65 -14.59 7.14 -9.44
N CYS A 66 -13.59 7.55 -8.67
CA CYS A 66 -13.59 7.34 -7.22
C CYS A 66 -14.78 8.05 -6.51
N SER A 67 -15.27 9.14 -7.10
CA SER A 67 -16.53 9.79 -6.71
C SER A 67 -17.47 9.73 -7.89
N ASP A 68 -18.51 8.91 -7.78
CA ASP A 68 -19.48 8.63 -8.85
C ASP A 68 -20.77 8.07 -8.24
N ASP A 69 -21.80 7.86 -9.05
CA ASP A 69 -23.01 7.17 -8.65
C ASP A 69 -22.83 5.65 -8.73
N TYR A 70 -22.71 4.99 -7.58
CA TYR A 70 -22.65 3.54 -7.45
C TYR A 70 -23.99 2.92 -7.02
N GLY A 71 -25.09 3.67 -7.13
CA GLY A 71 -26.43 3.26 -6.73
C GLY A 71 -26.69 3.44 -5.24
N TYR A 72 -27.68 2.72 -4.74
CA TYR A 72 -28.17 2.84 -3.37
C TYR A 72 -28.10 1.51 -2.64
N THR A 73 -27.89 1.57 -1.33
CA THR A 73 -27.98 0.38 -0.49
C THR A 73 -29.43 -0.11 -0.40
N ASP A 74 -29.62 -1.44 -0.41
CA ASP A 74 -30.93 -2.04 -0.17
C ASP A 74 -31.33 -1.85 1.31
N PRO A 75 -32.55 -1.32 1.59
CA PRO A 75 -33.01 -1.08 2.95
C PRO A 75 -33.05 -2.34 3.84
N SER A 76 -33.17 -3.53 3.26
CA SER A 76 -33.13 -4.78 4.01
C SER A 76 -31.75 -5.09 4.63
N ILE A 77 -30.70 -4.42 4.14
CA ILE A 77 -29.32 -4.60 4.61
C ILE A 77 -28.94 -3.50 5.60
N THR A 78 -29.27 -2.25 5.27
CA THR A 78 -28.81 -1.05 6.00
C THR A 78 -29.92 -0.34 6.76
N GLY A 79 -31.14 -0.85 6.73
CA GLY A 79 -32.33 -0.24 7.37
C GLY A 79 -32.92 0.91 6.59
N LYS A 80 -32.20 1.51 5.67
CA LYS A 80 -32.65 2.60 4.79
C LYS A 80 -31.85 2.61 3.49
N SER A 81 -32.38 3.26 2.46
CA SER A 81 -31.66 3.50 1.21
C SER A 81 -30.65 4.61 1.41
N ILE A 82 -29.36 4.29 1.20
CA ILE A 82 -28.22 5.22 1.35
C ILE A 82 -27.49 5.26 0.00
N PRO A 83 -27.23 6.45 -0.57
CA PRO A 83 -26.46 6.54 -1.81
C PRO A 83 -25.01 6.12 -1.58
N ILE A 84 -24.45 5.33 -2.51
CA ILE A 84 -23.03 4.97 -2.54
C ILE A 84 -22.38 5.90 -3.54
N THR A 85 -21.63 6.90 -3.06
CA THR A 85 -21.09 7.99 -3.87
C THR A 85 -19.57 8.01 -3.93
N GLY A 86 -18.90 7.09 -3.25
CA GLY A 86 -17.44 7.03 -3.23
C GLY A 86 -16.95 5.60 -3.07
N VAL A 87 -16.02 5.22 -3.95
CA VAL A 87 -15.32 3.92 -3.93
C VAL A 87 -13.87 4.16 -4.29
N VAL A 88 -12.96 3.63 -3.49
CA VAL A 88 -11.52 3.81 -3.71
C VAL A 88 -10.74 2.71 -3.00
N GLY A 89 -9.61 2.27 -3.58
CA GLY A 89 -8.72 1.31 -2.94
C GLY A 89 -8.10 1.88 -1.65
N ASP A 90 -7.82 1.03 -0.67
CA ASP A 90 -7.41 1.43 0.69
C ASP A 90 -6.17 2.33 0.71
N GLN A 91 -5.15 2.02 -0.07
CA GLN A 91 -3.92 2.82 -0.13
C GLN A 91 -4.14 4.18 -0.80
N GLN A 92 -4.98 4.22 -1.81
CA GLN A 92 -5.40 5.44 -2.49
C GLN A 92 -6.33 6.27 -1.59
N ALA A 93 -7.24 5.62 -0.87
CA ALA A 93 -8.09 6.27 0.13
C ALA A 93 -7.24 6.96 1.21
N ALA A 94 -6.21 6.29 1.71
CA ALA A 94 -5.27 6.89 2.65
C ALA A 94 -4.53 8.11 2.04
N THR A 95 -4.19 8.07 0.75
CA THR A 95 -3.57 9.20 0.05
C THR A 95 -4.51 10.41 -0.01
N ILE A 96 -5.80 10.17 -0.29
CA ILE A 96 -6.85 11.20 -0.26
C ILE A 96 -7.08 11.71 1.16
N GLY A 97 -7.21 10.80 2.13
CA GLY A 97 -7.42 11.14 3.55
C GLY A 97 -6.28 11.97 4.15
N GLN A 98 -5.05 11.75 3.69
CA GLN A 98 -3.88 12.57 4.02
C GLN A 98 -3.80 13.88 3.19
N CYS A 99 -4.80 14.18 2.37
CA CYS A 99 -4.81 15.36 1.50
C CYS A 99 -3.56 15.47 0.60
N CYS A 100 -3.09 14.33 0.06
CA CYS A 100 -1.94 14.31 -0.86
C CYS A 100 -2.40 14.63 -2.30
N PHE A 101 -3.02 15.77 -2.52
CA PHE A 101 -3.58 16.18 -3.82
C PHE A 101 -2.55 16.82 -4.75
N GLU A 102 -1.54 17.48 -4.20
CA GLU A 102 -0.54 18.16 -4.99
C GLU A 102 0.55 17.22 -5.51
N PRO A 103 1.01 17.37 -6.76
CA PRO A 103 2.16 16.61 -7.28
C PRO A 103 3.41 16.83 -6.41
N GLY A 104 4.03 15.73 -6.00
CA GLY A 104 5.14 15.72 -5.05
C GLY A 104 4.71 15.51 -3.59
N SER A 105 3.41 15.46 -3.29
CA SER A 105 2.93 15.00 -1.98
C SER A 105 3.05 13.48 -1.91
N LEU A 106 3.57 12.99 -0.80
CA LEU A 106 3.77 11.57 -0.56
C LEU A 106 3.04 11.14 0.70
N LYS A 107 2.35 10.01 0.63
CA LYS A 107 1.76 9.32 1.77
C LYS A 107 2.56 8.06 2.07
N SER A 108 2.88 7.82 3.33
CA SER A 108 3.47 6.57 3.80
C SER A 108 2.67 6.01 4.98
N THR A 109 2.05 4.85 4.78
CA THR A 109 1.32 4.13 5.83
C THR A 109 2.21 3.05 6.41
N TYR A 110 2.55 3.15 7.69
CA TYR A 110 3.36 2.18 8.43
C TYR A 110 2.46 1.27 9.27
N GLY A 111 1.99 0.18 8.65
CA GLY A 111 1.22 -0.90 9.27
C GLY A 111 2.07 -2.16 9.49
N THR A 112 1.53 -3.33 9.19
CA THR A 112 2.26 -4.63 9.18
C THR A 112 3.45 -4.57 8.22
N GLY A 113 3.22 -4.08 7.00
CA GLY A 113 4.22 -3.56 6.06
C GLY A 113 4.11 -2.05 5.97
N ALA A 114 4.84 -1.43 5.05
CA ALA A 114 4.64 -0.02 4.72
C ALA A 114 4.36 0.15 3.23
N PHE A 115 3.42 1.07 2.93
CA PHE A 115 2.99 1.38 1.57
C PHE A 115 3.12 2.88 1.34
N ILE A 116 3.96 3.21 0.38
CA ILE A 116 4.34 4.57 0.06
C ILE A 116 3.80 4.93 -1.31
N LEU A 117 3.01 6.01 -1.40
CA LEU A 117 2.48 6.54 -2.65
C LEU A 117 2.91 8.00 -2.82
N LEU A 118 3.59 8.28 -3.92
CA LEU A 118 3.98 9.62 -4.35
C LEU A 118 3.05 10.09 -5.47
N ASN A 119 2.29 11.14 -5.25
CA ASN A 119 1.44 11.75 -6.27
C ASN A 119 2.30 12.37 -7.39
N THR A 120 2.10 11.95 -8.63
CA THR A 120 2.79 12.45 -9.83
C THR A 120 1.92 13.37 -10.69
N GLY A 121 0.71 13.68 -10.24
CA GLY A 121 -0.27 14.47 -10.97
C GLY A 121 -0.78 13.74 -12.23
N SER A 122 -0.99 14.47 -13.31
CA SER A 122 -1.39 13.91 -14.60
C SER A 122 -0.27 13.16 -15.32
N ARG A 123 0.95 13.18 -14.79
CA ARG A 123 2.13 12.55 -15.40
C ARG A 123 2.20 11.07 -15.01
N LYS A 124 1.95 10.20 -15.97
CA LYS A 124 2.18 8.77 -15.83
C LYS A 124 3.67 8.47 -15.99
N ILE A 125 4.34 8.21 -14.90
CA ILE A 125 5.79 7.98 -14.86
C ILE A 125 6.03 6.49 -14.69
N TYR A 126 6.66 5.87 -15.68
CA TYR A 126 7.15 4.50 -15.57
C TYR A 126 8.50 4.51 -14.88
N SER A 127 8.56 3.96 -13.69
CA SER A 127 9.79 3.86 -12.92
C SER A 127 10.83 2.99 -13.63
N LYS A 128 12.06 3.48 -13.71
CA LYS A 128 13.24 2.70 -14.12
C LYS A 128 13.92 2.03 -12.91
N ASN A 129 13.47 2.36 -11.72
CA ASN A 129 14.00 1.91 -10.44
C ASN A 129 13.05 0.98 -9.70
N ARG A 130 12.24 0.21 -10.46
CA ARG A 130 11.37 -0.87 -9.96
C ARG A 130 10.29 -0.43 -8.98
N LEU A 131 9.83 0.82 -9.04
CA LEU A 131 8.62 1.25 -8.37
C LEU A 131 7.41 0.96 -9.26
N LEU A 132 6.24 0.84 -8.68
CA LEU A 132 5.00 0.59 -9.42
C LEU A 132 4.36 1.91 -9.82
N THR A 133 3.93 2.00 -11.09
CA THR A 133 3.07 3.10 -11.56
C THR A 133 1.62 2.68 -11.38
N THR A 134 0.83 3.50 -10.70
CA THR A 134 -0.58 3.19 -10.41
C THR A 134 -1.45 4.43 -10.59
N ILE A 135 -2.78 4.23 -10.54
CA ILE A 135 -3.73 5.33 -10.43
C ILE A 135 -3.81 5.73 -8.96
N GLY A 136 -3.53 6.99 -8.66
CA GLY A 136 -3.71 7.58 -7.34
C GLY A 136 -5.19 7.83 -7.05
N TYR A 137 -5.91 8.43 -8.00
CA TYR A 137 -7.37 8.57 -8.02
C TYR A 137 -7.84 9.02 -9.41
N ARG A 138 -9.12 8.87 -9.70
CA ARG A 138 -9.77 9.42 -10.89
C ARG A 138 -11.03 10.16 -10.47
N LEU A 139 -11.13 11.44 -10.86
CA LEU A 139 -12.26 12.33 -10.53
C LEU A 139 -12.65 13.12 -11.77
N ASN A 140 -13.94 13.19 -12.08
CA ASN A 140 -14.48 13.90 -13.26
C ASN A 140 -13.76 13.51 -14.56
N GLY A 141 -13.49 12.21 -14.73
CA GLY A 141 -12.77 11.65 -15.88
C GLY A 141 -11.27 11.97 -15.93
N LYS A 142 -10.73 12.69 -14.95
CA LYS A 142 -9.31 13.07 -14.89
C LYS A 142 -8.56 12.12 -13.96
N THR A 143 -7.55 11.45 -14.50
CA THR A 143 -6.69 10.53 -13.76
C THR A 143 -5.49 11.25 -13.16
N THR A 144 -5.30 11.09 -11.86
CA THR A 144 -4.07 11.41 -11.14
C THR A 144 -3.29 10.12 -10.92
N TYR A 145 -2.02 10.12 -11.31
CA TYR A 145 -1.13 8.98 -11.17
C TYR A 145 -0.29 9.06 -9.90
N ALA A 146 0.24 7.92 -9.49
CA ALA A 146 1.18 7.83 -8.39
C ALA A 146 2.29 6.81 -8.70
N LEU A 147 3.47 7.01 -8.10
CA LEU A 147 4.46 5.96 -7.92
C LEU A 147 4.27 5.31 -6.55
N GLU A 148 4.33 3.99 -6.53
CA GLU A 148 4.15 3.19 -5.33
C GLU A 148 5.38 2.35 -5.03
N GLY A 149 5.77 2.33 -3.75
CA GLY A 149 6.75 1.41 -3.19
C GLY A 149 6.17 0.65 -2.00
N SER A 150 6.53 -0.61 -1.86
CA SER A 150 6.05 -1.49 -0.78
C SER A 150 7.20 -2.05 0.03
N ILE A 151 7.15 -1.91 1.34
CA ILE A 151 8.01 -2.56 2.33
C ILE A 151 7.20 -3.68 2.96
N PHE A 152 7.64 -4.93 2.83
CA PHE A 152 6.84 -6.06 3.29
C PHE A 152 6.81 -6.19 4.82
N ILE A 153 7.92 -5.86 5.46
CA ILE A 153 8.08 -6.01 6.91
C ILE A 153 8.36 -4.65 7.53
N ALA A 154 7.36 -4.10 8.20
CA ALA A 154 7.46 -2.91 9.04
C ALA A 154 7.00 -3.27 10.47
N GLY A 155 5.75 -3.05 10.83
CA GLY A 155 5.19 -3.46 12.11
C GLY A 155 5.28 -4.97 12.38
N ALA A 156 5.31 -5.79 11.31
CA ALA A 156 5.56 -7.23 11.45
C ALA A 156 6.92 -7.53 12.11
N GLY A 157 7.94 -6.69 11.90
CA GLY A 157 9.22 -6.78 12.60
C GLY A 157 9.07 -6.56 14.11
N VAL A 158 8.26 -5.57 14.50
CA VAL A 158 7.93 -5.31 15.91
C VAL A 158 7.14 -6.47 16.53
N GLN A 159 6.17 -7.01 15.80
CA GLN A 159 5.42 -8.19 16.22
C GLN A 159 6.35 -9.39 16.41
N TRP A 160 7.32 -9.59 15.52
CA TRP A 160 8.28 -10.67 15.62
C TRP A 160 9.17 -10.56 16.87
N ILE A 161 9.74 -9.40 17.18
CA ILE A 161 10.55 -9.20 18.40
C ILE A 161 9.72 -9.32 19.68
N ARG A 162 8.42 -8.99 19.64
CA ARG A 162 7.48 -9.16 20.75
C ARG A 162 7.05 -10.62 20.91
N ASP A 163 6.55 -11.24 19.84
CA ASP A 163 5.80 -12.50 19.93
C ASP A 163 6.69 -13.74 19.82
N ARG A 164 7.79 -13.67 19.05
CA ARG A 164 8.72 -14.78 18.84
C ARG A 164 9.97 -14.66 19.68
N MET A 165 10.63 -13.52 19.63
CA MET A 165 11.88 -13.30 20.37
C MET A 165 11.65 -12.96 21.84
N LYS A 166 10.46 -12.46 22.21
CA LYS A 166 10.10 -12.07 23.59
C LYS A 166 11.01 -10.98 24.17
N PHE A 167 11.58 -10.11 23.31
CA PHE A 167 12.49 -9.04 23.74
C PHE A 167 11.74 -7.84 24.33
N VAL A 168 10.46 -7.67 23.97
CA VAL A 168 9.56 -6.67 24.54
C VAL A 168 8.19 -7.31 24.83
N LYS A 169 7.47 -6.78 25.81
CA LYS A 169 6.09 -7.20 26.12
C LYS A 169 5.08 -6.46 25.25
N ASN A 170 5.34 -5.18 24.97
CA ASN A 170 4.47 -4.28 24.22
C ASN A 170 5.28 -3.51 23.18
N ALA A 171 4.62 -3.16 22.05
CA ALA A 171 5.26 -2.37 21.00
C ALA A 171 5.75 -0.98 21.50
N SER A 172 5.05 -0.38 22.46
CA SER A 172 5.42 0.92 23.04
C SER A 172 6.75 0.91 23.82
N GLU A 173 7.24 -0.25 24.25
CA GLU A 173 8.53 -0.36 24.93
C GLU A 173 9.70 -0.10 23.96
N THR A 174 9.50 -0.33 22.66
CA THR A 174 10.55 -0.16 21.65
C THR A 174 11.08 1.28 21.61
N GLU A 175 10.22 2.29 21.77
CA GLU A 175 10.63 3.68 21.79
C GLU A 175 11.53 4.01 22.99
N LYS A 176 11.18 3.49 24.18
CA LYS A 176 11.98 3.70 25.40
C LYS A 176 13.36 3.04 25.27
N ILE A 177 13.40 1.84 24.69
CA ILE A 177 14.64 1.11 24.43
C ILE A 177 15.54 1.91 23.49
N ILE A 178 15.01 2.37 22.35
CA ILE A 178 15.76 3.14 21.35
C ILE A 178 16.34 4.41 21.99
N LYS A 179 15.53 5.15 22.74
CA LYS A 179 15.98 6.36 23.45
C LYS A 179 17.07 6.11 24.52
N SER A 180 17.18 4.88 25.01
CA SER A 180 18.22 4.51 25.98
C SER A 180 19.57 4.17 25.34
N LEU A 181 19.62 4.02 24.02
CA LEU A 181 20.81 3.68 23.24
C LEU A 181 21.36 4.91 22.51
N LYS A 182 22.67 5.10 22.56
CA LYS A 182 23.33 6.19 21.83
C LYS A 182 23.22 6.00 20.32
N ASP A 183 23.48 4.79 19.84
CA ASP A 183 23.49 4.41 18.43
C ASP A 183 23.04 2.94 18.29
N ASN A 184 23.16 2.35 17.10
CA ASN A 184 22.81 0.96 16.83
C ASN A 184 23.94 -0.04 17.13
N SER A 185 25.07 0.42 17.67
CA SER A 185 26.23 -0.40 17.99
C SER A 185 26.75 -1.26 16.82
N GLY A 186 26.55 -0.79 15.58
CA GLY A 186 26.92 -1.51 14.37
C GLY A 186 26.00 -2.69 14.00
N ILE A 187 24.84 -2.84 14.65
CA ILE A 187 23.88 -3.92 14.39
C ILE A 187 22.90 -3.49 13.29
N TYR A 188 22.79 -4.32 12.25
CA TYR A 188 21.85 -4.11 11.16
C TYR A 188 20.99 -5.34 10.93
N ILE A 189 19.72 -5.13 10.58
CA ILE A 189 18.78 -6.19 10.24
C ILE A 189 18.17 -5.89 8.88
N VAL A 190 18.19 -6.91 8.02
CA VAL A 190 17.33 -6.95 6.82
C VAL A 190 16.17 -7.89 7.11
N PRO A 191 14.95 -7.38 7.39
CA PRO A 191 13.84 -8.20 7.86
C PRO A 191 13.09 -8.87 6.68
N ALA A 192 13.78 -9.55 5.80
CA ALA A 192 13.21 -10.21 4.63
C ALA A 192 12.51 -11.52 5.00
N PHE A 193 11.59 -11.52 5.97
CA PHE A 193 10.93 -12.74 6.48
C PHE A 193 10.08 -13.43 5.43
N THR A 194 9.51 -12.68 4.50
CA THR A 194 8.69 -13.15 3.36
C THR A 194 9.22 -12.65 2.02
N GLY A 195 10.54 -12.46 1.92
CA GLY A 195 11.17 -11.75 0.82
C GLY A 195 11.31 -10.26 1.10
N ILE A 196 11.88 -9.54 0.15
CA ILE A 196 12.06 -8.09 0.21
C ILE A 196 11.27 -7.42 -0.94
N GLY A 197 10.57 -6.34 -0.63
CA GLY A 197 9.73 -5.59 -1.56
C GLY A 197 10.51 -4.63 -2.47
N ALA A 198 9.87 -3.54 -2.82
CA ALA A 198 10.47 -2.51 -3.65
C ALA A 198 11.72 -1.88 -2.97
N PRO A 199 12.73 -1.48 -3.74
CA PRO A 199 12.89 -1.64 -5.19
C PRO A 199 13.51 -2.98 -5.61
N TYR A 200 13.76 -3.88 -4.68
CA TYR A 200 14.55 -5.11 -4.89
C TYR A 200 13.74 -6.26 -5.51
N TRP A 201 12.49 -6.45 -5.05
CA TRP A 201 11.55 -7.49 -5.49
C TRP A 201 12.16 -8.90 -5.49
N ASN A 202 12.78 -9.28 -4.38
CA ASN A 202 13.37 -10.61 -4.21
C ASN A 202 12.53 -11.46 -3.23
N ALA A 203 11.71 -12.34 -3.76
CA ALA A 203 10.86 -13.24 -2.99
C ALA A 203 11.65 -14.33 -2.23
N ASN A 204 12.89 -14.61 -2.66
CA ASN A 204 13.75 -15.63 -2.06
C ASN A 204 14.67 -15.07 -0.97
N ALA A 205 14.75 -13.75 -0.81
CA ALA A 205 15.49 -13.15 0.29
C ALA A 205 14.95 -13.62 1.63
N ARG A 206 15.84 -13.78 2.60
CA ARG A 206 15.49 -14.10 3.98
C ARG A 206 16.17 -13.13 4.93
N GLY A 207 15.65 -13.06 6.16
CA GLY A 207 16.14 -12.14 7.18
C GLY A 207 17.62 -12.36 7.47
N VAL A 208 18.36 -11.27 7.63
CA VAL A 208 19.78 -11.26 7.99
C VAL A 208 19.97 -10.33 9.18
N LEU A 209 20.75 -10.78 10.14
CA LEU A 209 21.26 -9.98 11.26
C LEU A 209 22.77 -9.91 11.13
N SER A 210 23.33 -8.71 11.09
CA SER A 210 24.76 -8.46 10.87
C SER A 210 25.32 -7.55 11.96
N GLY A 211 26.63 -7.62 12.17
CA GLY A 211 27.35 -6.77 13.11
C GLY A 211 27.31 -7.27 14.57
N ILE A 212 26.87 -8.51 14.84
CA ILE A 212 26.78 -9.08 16.19
C ILE A 212 28.17 -9.19 16.82
N THR A 213 28.28 -8.71 18.05
CA THR A 213 29.44 -8.86 18.91
C THR A 213 29.06 -9.58 20.21
N ARG A 214 30.02 -9.84 21.07
CA ARG A 214 29.77 -10.42 22.39
C ARG A 214 28.88 -9.53 23.28
N ASP A 215 28.89 -8.22 23.05
CA ASP A 215 28.13 -7.24 23.84
C ASP A 215 26.75 -6.95 23.27
N THR A 216 26.39 -7.58 22.14
CA THR A 216 25.08 -7.41 21.50
C THR A 216 23.99 -8.06 22.34
N GLY A 217 23.00 -7.29 22.74
CA GLY A 217 21.85 -7.75 23.48
C GLY A 217 20.50 -7.49 22.78
N PRO A 218 19.39 -7.79 23.45
CA PRO A 218 18.05 -7.58 22.91
C PRO A 218 17.76 -6.12 22.53
N LYS A 219 18.33 -5.15 23.23
CA LYS A 219 18.06 -3.72 22.99
C LYS A 219 18.57 -3.26 21.63
N GLU A 220 19.78 -3.67 21.26
CA GLU A 220 20.41 -3.36 19.99
C GLU A 220 19.61 -3.98 18.84
N ILE A 221 19.10 -5.21 18.98
CA ILE A 221 18.25 -5.89 18.00
C ILE A 221 16.90 -5.17 17.87
N VAL A 222 16.30 -4.74 18.98
CA VAL A 222 15.04 -3.96 18.95
C VAL A 222 15.24 -2.66 18.18
N ARG A 223 16.34 -1.95 18.40
CA ARG A 223 16.65 -0.73 17.65
C ARG A 223 16.86 -1.02 16.16
N ALA A 224 17.64 -2.03 15.82
CA ALA A 224 17.94 -2.39 14.44
C ALA A 224 16.68 -2.77 13.63
N ILE A 225 15.66 -3.37 14.26
CA ILE A 225 14.36 -3.64 13.61
C ILE A 225 13.63 -2.33 13.23
N ILE A 226 13.61 -1.35 14.12
CA ILE A 226 12.98 -0.05 13.81
C ILE A 226 13.78 0.68 12.73
N GLU A 227 15.10 0.73 12.86
CA GLU A 227 15.96 1.36 11.86
C GLU A 227 15.85 0.71 10.49
N SER A 228 15.66 -0.61 10.42
CA SER A 228 15.50 -1.32 9.16
C SER A 228 14.31 -0.83 8.32
N VAL A 229 13.23 -0.37 8.96
CA VAL A 229 12.07 0.22 8.27
C VAL A 229 12.45 1.58 7.68
N VAL A 230 13.23 2.36 8.41
CA VAL A 230 13.71 3.68 7.95
C VAL A 230 14.67 3.53 6.76
N TYR A 231 15.62 2.59 6.84
CA TYR A 231 16.55 2.32 5.72
C TYR A 231 15.80 1.88 4.46
N GLN A 232 14.84 0.97 4.56
CA GLN A 232 14.01 0.57 3.43
C GLN A 232 13.17 1.73 2.88
N THR A 233 12.68 2.61 3.74
CA THR A 233 11.97 3.85 3.32
C THR A 233 12.91 4.76 2.54
N ASN A 234 14.14 4.93 3.00
CA ASN A 234 15.16 5.71 2.29
C ASN A 234 15.49 5.10 0.92
N ASP A 235 15.57 3.77 0.81
CA ASP A 235 15.79 3.09 -0.48
C ASP A 235 14.68 3.44 -1.49
N LEU A 236 13.43 3.52 -1.04
CA LEU A 236 12.31 3.94 -1.89
C LEU A 236 12.43 5.42 -2.29
N PHE A 237 12.87 6.30 -1.40
CA PHE A 237 13.08 7.71 -1.71
C PHE A 237 14.22 7.91 -2.71
N GLU A 238 15.32 7.17 -2.57
CA GLU A 238 16.41 7.20 -3.55
C GLU A 238 15.95 6.65 -4.90
N ALA A 239 15.14 5.58 -4.93
CA ALA A 239 14.56 5.07 -6.17
C ALA A 239 13.67 6.13 -6.86
N MET A 240 12.83 6.85 -6.11
CA MET A 240 12.02 7.96 -6.62
C MET A 240 12.90 9.10 -7.15
N LYS A 241 13.95 9.44 -6.44
CA LYS A 241 14.92 10.47 -6.84
C LYS A 241 15.66 10.12 -8.13
N HIS A 242 16.05 8.85 -8.31
CA HIS A 242 16.65 8.36 -9.55
C HIS A 242 15.65 8.37 -10.72
N ASP A 243 14.35 8.28 -10.46
CA ASP A 243 13.28 8.49 -11.45
C ASP A 243 12.99 9.99 -11.72
N GLY A 244 13.78 10.90 -11.15
CA GLY A 244 13.63 12.34 -11.31
C GLY A 244 12.54 12.97 -10.44
N LEU A 245 12.10 12.28 -9.40
CA LEU A 245 11.06 12.72 -8.49
C LEU A 245 11.59 12.86 -7.06
N ARG A 246 11.21 13.96 -6.40
CA ARG A 246 11.51 14.17 -4.98
C ARG A 246 10.22 14.48 -4.25
N PRO A 247 9.93 13.77 -3.15
CA PRO A 247 8.83 14.17 -2.28
C PRO A 247 9.06 15.60 -1.77
N LYS A 248 8.03 16.44 -1.90
CA LYS A 248 8.02 17.79 -1.32
C LYS A 248 7.49 17.79 0.10
N ILE A 249 6.50 16.95 0.34
CA ILE A 249 5.84 16.76 1.63
C ILE A 249 5.66 15.26 1.83
N VAL A 250 6.05 14.78 3.00
CA VAL A 250 5.83 13.39 3.43
C VAL A 250 4.81 13.40 4.55
N LYS A 251 3.69 12.74 4.32
CA LYS A 251 2.64 12.53 5.31
C LYS A 251 2.62 11.07 5.73
N VAL A 252 2.56 10.83 7.02
CA VAL A 252 2.70 9.49 7.60
C VAL A 252 1.47 9.13 8.43
N ASP A 253 1.10 7.85 8.37
CA ASP A 253 0.05 7.26 9.20
C ASP A 253 0.35 5.78 9.50
N GLY A 254 -0.59 5.11 10.15
CA GLY A 254 -0.45 3.72 10.57
C GLY A 254 0.04 3.58 12.01
N GLY A 255 -0.08 2.37 12.54
CA GLY A 255 0.19 2.12 13.98
C GLY A 255 1.63 2.37 14.42
N MET A 256 2.60 2.26 13.53
CA MET A 256 4.01 2.46 13.91
C MET A 256 4.39 3.93 14.10
N VAL A 257 3.63 4.90 13.56
CA VAL A 257 3.95 6.33 13.74
C VAL A 257 3.76 6.83 15.16
N MET A 258 3.11 6.03 16.02
CA MET A 258 3.05 6.28 17.44
C MET A 258 4.42 6.16 18.13
N ASN A 259 5.37 5.46 17.50
CA ASN A 259 6.77 5.43 17.91
C ASN A 259 7.53 6.59 17.27
N LEU A 260 7.74 7.67 18.02
CA LEU A 260 8.41 8.86 17.51
C LEU A 260 9.87 8.62 17.09
N SER A 261 10.52 7.56 17.58
CA SER A 261 11.86 7.20 17.11
C SER A 261 11.86 6.84 15.64
N LEU A 262 10.80 6.21 15.12
CA LEU A 262 10.66 5.92 13.67
C LEU A 262 10.69 7.20 12.84
N ILE A 263 10.06 8.26 13.32
CA ILE A 263 9.94 9.54 12.59
C ILE A 263 11.25 10.33 12.65
N HIS A 264 12.01 10.23 13.75
CA HIS A 264 13.20 11.03 14.00
C HIS A 264 14.52 10.36 13.60
N ILE A 265 14.49 9.05 13.33
CA ILE A 265 15.64 8.35 12.76
C ILE A 265 15.81 8.66 11.29
#